data_2d59f6ac22f3981e5397bd3d7e811985
#
_entry.id   2d59f6ac22f3981e5397bd3d7e811985
#
_cell.length_a   1.000
_cell.length_b   1.000
_cell.length_c   1.000
_cell.angle_alpha   90.00
_cell.angle_beta   90.00
_cell.angle_gamma   90.00
#
_symmetry.space_group_name_H-M   'P 1'
#
loop_
_entity.id
_entity.type
_entity.pdbx_description
1 polymer ?
#
loop_
_entity_poly.entity_id
_entity_poly.type
_entity_poly.pdbx_seq_one_letter_code
_entity_poly.pdbx_strand_id
1 'polypeptide(L)'
;MNHVVTFDVEFLDKMTESAFFPFHLRIPSWCRQAEIRINGTLYKETSGNRIDIIKREWKNGDTVELTLPMNIQISEWYENAVAIERGPLVYALKIGEKWMKKTVKDDPIRYGKFYYEVLPTTPWNYGLINFDPVKPENSFIVVEHKDKCKSLFPWNQENAPIEIKTQAKRIPSWKLYNEMAGPQPYSRMIYGIGNAEFLEEEITLIPYGCTTLRITEFPVLRDK
;
A
#
# COMPACT_ATOMS: atom_id res chain seq x y z
N MET A 1 -3.24 8.48 9.60
CA MET A 1 -4.54 8.11 10.25
C MET A 1 -4.40 6.71 10.78
N ASN A 2 -4.92 6.43 11.96
CA ASN A 2 -4.96 5.09 12.52
C ASN A 2 -6.22 4.39 12.01
N HIS A 3 -6.10 3.10 11.69
CA HIS A 3 -7.26 2.28 11.41
C HIS A 3 -7.85 1.82 12.76
N VAL A 4 -9.09 2.19 13.01
CA VAL A 4 -9.82 1.80 14.24
C VAL A 4 -10.94 0.84 13.84
N VAL A 5 -10.98 -0.30 14.50
CA VAL A 5 -12.06 -1.29 14.36
C VAL A 5 -12.77 -1.37 15.70
N THR A 6 -14.08 -1.18 15.68
CA THR A 6 -14.94 -1.29 16.87
C THR A 6 -15.77 -2.56 16.75
N PHE A 7 -15.83 -3.30 17.84
CA PHE A 7 -16.66 -4.49 18.00
C PHE A 7 -17.63 -4.22 19.15
N ASP A 8 -18.91 -4.39 18.89
CA ASP A 8 -19.97 -4.29 19.88
C ASP A 8 -20.39 -5.69 20.33
N VAL A 9 -20.54 -5.89 21.64
CA VAL A 9 -21.02 -7.14 22.21
C VAL A 9 -22.54 -7.04 22.38
N GLU A 10 -23.26 -7.87 21.66
CA GLU A 10 -24.72 -7.95 21.74
C GLU A 10 -25.17 -9.40 21.99
N PHE A 11 -26.00 -9.61 23.02
CA PHE A 11 -26.60 -10.90 23.27
C PHE A 11 -27.94 -11.00 22.54
N LEU A 12 -28.10 -12.04 21.75
CA LEU A 12 -29.34 -12.31 21.01
C LEU A 12 -30.47 -12.73 21.97
N ASP A 13 -30.13 -13.40 23.09
CA ASP A 13 -31.08 -13.74 24.16
C ASP A 13 -31.16 -12.57 25.14
N LYS A 14 -32.38 -12.00 25.24
CA LYS A 14 -32.68 -10.88 26.16
C LYS A 14 -32.63 -11.24 27.63
N MET A 15 -32.61 -12.53 27.97
CA MET A 15 -32.54 -13.04 29.34
C MET A 15 -31.10 -13.17 29.84
N THR A 16 -30.12 -13.14 28.94
CA THR A 16 -28.71 -13.22 29.29
C THR A 16 -28.16 -11.85 29.65
N GLU A 17 -27.79 -11.65 30.92
CA GLU A 17 -27.19 -10.37 31.39
C GLU A 17 -25.70 -10.29 31.13
N SER A 18 -24.97 -11.41 31.22
CA SER A 18 -23.56 -11.51 30.98
C SER A 18 -23.14 -12.92 30.55
N ALA A 19 -21.99 -13.02 29.89
CA ALA A 19 -21.40 -14.30 29.50
C ALA A 19 -19.84 -14.22 29.53
N PHE A 20 -19.21 -15.27 30.02
CA PHE A 20 -17.75 -15.39 30.03
C PHE A 20 -17.30 -16.10 28.76
N PHE A 21 -16.54 -15.39 27.92
CA PHE A 21 -15.88 -15.99 26.75
C PHE A 21 -14.57 -15.30 26.40
N PRO A 22 -13.63 -16.00 25.72
CA PRO A 22 -12.42 -15.42 25.20
C PRO A 22 -12.71 -14.66 23.89
N PHE A 23 -12.34 -13.38 23.84
CA PHE A 23 -12.38 -12.58 22.62
C PHE A 23 -10.97 -12.56 22.00
N HIS A 24 -10.86 -12.99 20.73
CA HIS A 24 -9.59 -13.16 20.05
C HIS A 24 -9.39 -12.02 19.04
N LEU A 25 -8.33 -11.24 19.20
CA LEU A 25 -7.94 -10.15 18.31
C LEU A 25 -6.66 -10.48 17.58
N ARG A 26 -6.73 -10.57 16.25
CA ARG A 26 -5.53 -10.73 15.43
C ARG A 26 -4.86 -9.38 15.20
N ILE A 27 -3.62 -9.26 15.65
CA ILE A 27 -2.75 -8.10 15.38
C ILE A 27 -1.85 -8.43 14.19
N PRO A 28 -2.01 -7.76 13.04
CA PRO A 28 -1.23 -8.05 11.84
C PRO A 28 0.26 -7.76 12.03
N SER A 29 1.13 -8.44 11.27
CA SER A 29 2.59 -8.28 11.35
C SER A 29 3.07 -6.87 11.01
N TRP A 30 2.37 -6.17 10.12
CA TRP A 30 2.69 -4.79 9.74
C TRP A 30 2.40 -3.74 10.83
N CYS A 31 1.59 -4.07 11.84
CA CYS A 31 1.26 -3.15 12.92
C CYS A 31 2.31 -3.27 14.04
N ARG A 32 3.19 -2.29 14.16
CA ARG A 32 4.27 -2.30 15.17
C ARG A 32 3.75 -2.12 16.59
N GLN A 33 2.68 -1.34 16.76
CA GLN A 33 2.10 -1.02 18.06
C GLN A 33 0.60 -0.83 17.91
N ALA A 34 -0.17 -1.80 18.38
CA ALA A 34 -1.62 -1.74 18.43
C ALA A 34 -2.08 -1.32 19.82
N GLU A 35 -3.23 -0.68 19.90
CA GLU A 35 -3.89 -0.31 21.14
C GLU A 35 -5.27 -0.99 21.19
N ILE A 36 -5.57 -1.63 22.31
CA ILE A 36 -6.86 -2.26 22.60
C ILE A 36 -7.52 -1.46 23.72
N ARG A 37 -8.75 -0.99 23.50
CA ARG A 37 -9.60 -0.37 24.51
C ARG A 37 -10.85 -1.19 24.72
N ILE A 38 -11.33 -1.20 25.97
CA ILE A 38 -12.60 -1.82 26.35
C ILE A 38 -13.43 -0.73 27.03
N ASN A 39 -14.62 -0.47 26.48
CA ASN A 39 -15.52 0.58 26.97
C ASN A 39 -14.78 1.94 27.07
N GLY A 40 -13.96 2.28 26.06
CA GLY A 40 -13.15 3.51 26.02
C GLY A 40 -11.91 3.50 26.91
N THR A 41 -11.74 2.54 27.82
CA THR A 41 -10.57 2.46 28.72
C THR A 41 -9.46 1.63 28.08
N LEU A 42 -8.22 2.13 28.12
CA LEU A 42 -7.06 1.38 27.62
C LEU A 42 -6.92 0.06 28.38
N TYR A 43 -7.02 -1.04 27.65
CA TYR A 43 -6.83 -2.39 28.18
C TYR A 43 -5.40 -2.88 27.98
N LYS A 44 -4.84 -2.68 26.77
CA LYS A 44 -3.53 -3.20 26.43
C LYS A 44 -2.93 -2.50 25.21
N GLU A 45 -1.62 -2.27 25.24
CA GLU A 45 -0.79 -2.03 24.06
C GLU A 45 -0.08 -3.34 23.67
N THR A 46 0.04 -3.61 22.38
CA THR A 46 0.58 -4.88 21.89
C THR A 46 1.25 -4.71 20.52
N SER A 47 2.20 -5.58 20.22
CA SER A 47 2.90 -5.60 18.92
C SER A 47 2.25 -6.59 17.95
N GLY A 48 2.53 -6.41 16.67
CA GLY A 48 2.01 -7.27 15.61
C GLY A 48 2.49 -8.72 15.62
N ASN A 49 1.97 -9.47 14.64
CA ASN A 49 2.24 -10.89 14.40
C ASN A 49 1.77 -11.81 15.55
N ARG A 50 0.61 -11.53 16.10
CA ARG A 50 0.05 -12.33 17.20
C ARG A 50 -1.47 -12.29 17.25
N ILE A 51 -2.04 -13.16 18.07
CA ILE A 51 -3.43 -13.11 18.51
C ILE A 51 -3.42 -12.76 19.99
N ASP A 52 -4.05 -11.65 20.33
CA ASP A 52 -4.31 -11.31 21.74
C ASP A 52 -5.66 -11.85 22.16
N ILE A 53 -5.71 -12.45 23.36
CA ILE A 53 -6.90 -13.10 23.90
C ILE A 53 -7.34 -12.34 25.14
N ILE A 54 -8.58 -11.83 25.11
CA ILE A 54 -9.20 -11.13 26.23
C ILE A 54 -10.20 -12.09 26.88
N LYS A 55 -9.87 -12.58 28.06
CA LYS A 55 -10.74 -13.49 28.85
C LYS A 55 -11.42 -12.72 29.96
N ARG A 56 -12.69 -12.47 29.82
CA ARG A 56 -13.50 -11.77 30.82
C ARG A 56 -14.98 -12.12 30.69
N GLU A 57 -15.75 -11.72 31.69
CA GLU A 57 -17.17 -11.65 31.60
C GLU A 57 -17.59 -10.42 30.79
N TRP A 58 -18.38 -10.63 29.75
CA TRP A 58 -18.89 -9.61 28.85
C TRP A 58 -20.35 -9.31 29.17
N LYS A 59 -20.72 -8.05 29.02
CA LYS A 59 -22.09 -7.57 29.17
C LYS A 59 -22.62 -7.07 27.84
N ASN A 60 -23.96 -7.08 27.74
CA ASN A 60 -24.60 -6.48 26.57
C ASN A 60 -24.24 -4.98 26.46
N GLY A 61 -23.82 -4.53 25.30
CA GLY A 61 -23.33 -3.15 25.06
C GLY A 61 -21.87 -2.90 25.41
N ASP A 62 -21.11 -3.91 25.87
CA ASP A 62 -19.65 -3.76 25.95
C ASP A 62 -19.05 -3.51 24.56
N THR A 63 -18.04 -2.65 24.49
CA THR A 63 -17.31 -2.32 23.25
C THR A 63 -15.86 -2.69 23.35
N VAL A 64 -15.29 -3.18 22.24
CA VAL A 64 -13.86 -3.40 22.07
C VAL A 64 -13.37 -2.58 20.91
N GLU A 65 -12.45 -1.67 21.14
CA GLU A 65 -11.81 -0.88 20.09
C GLU A 65 -10.38 -1.39 19.87
N LEU A 66 -10.05 -1.70 18.63
CA LEU A 66 -8.71 -2.07 18.20
C LEU A 66 -8.17 -0.97 17.28
N THR A 67 -7.14 -0.25 17.75
CA THR A 67 -6.43 0.75 16.95
C THR A 67 -5.18 0.13 16.35
N LEU A 68 -5.06 0.22 15.03
CA LEU A 68 -3.94 -0.30 14.24
C LEU A 68 -3.26 0.85 13.48
N PRO A 69 -2.20 1.46 14.03
CA PRO A 69 -1.45 2.49 13.32
C PRO A 69 -0.85 1.97 12.02
N MET A 70 -1.16 2.64 10.92
CA MET A 70 -0.63 2.34 9.59
C MET A 70 0.50 3.32 9.24
N ASN A 71 1.71 3.00 9.64
CA ASN A 71 2.91 3.77 9.31
C ASN A 71 3.45 3.32 7.95
N ILE A 72 4.16 4.22 7.27
CA ILE A 72 4.93 3.86 6.08
C ILE A 72 6.07 2.94 6.50
N GLN A 73 6.26 1.87 5.75
CA GLN A 73 7.36 0.93 5.88
C GLN A 73 8.06 0.81 4.54
N ILE A 74 9.37 0.62 4.60
CA ILE A 74 10.21 0.41 3.42
C ILE A 74 10.78 -0.98 3.55
N SER A 75 10.51 -1.83 2.57
CA SER A 75 11.10 -3.17 2.45
C SER A 75 12.14 -3.20 1.35
N GLU A 76 13.22 -3.95 1.57
CA GLU A 76 14.29 -4.14 0.59
C GLU A 76 14.04 -5.41 -0.23
N TRP A 77 14.27 -5.32 -1.53
CA TRP A 77 14.02 -6.36 -2.51
C TRP A 77 15.23 -6.60 -3.42
N TYR A 78 14.99 -7.31 -4.53
CA TYR A 78 16.00 -7.65 -5.51
C TYR A 78 16.76 -6.39 -5.99
N GLU A 79 18.07 -6.51 -6.25
CA GLU A 79 18.97 -5.44 -6.70
C GLU A 79 19.01 -4.22 -5.75
N ASN A 80 18.78 -4.44 -4.45
CA ASN A 80 18.65 -3.41 -3.41
C ASN A 80 17.61 -2.34 -3.73
N ALA A 81 16.59 -2.70 -4.48
CA ALA A 81 15.41 -1.87 -4.67
C ALA A 81 14.57 -1.84 -3.40
N VAL A 82 13.71 -0.84 -3.31
CA VAL A 82 12.81 -0.70 -2.17
C VAL A 82 11.36 -0.65 -2.63
N ALA A 83 10.48 -1.28 -1.85
CA ALA A 83 9.04 -1.12 -1.97
C ALA A 83 8.49 -0.29 -0.82
N ILE A 84 7.41 0.45 -1.12
CA ILE A 84 6.72 1.31 -0.17
C ILE A 84 5.43 0.63 0.26
N GLU A 85 5.30 0.41 1.56
CA GLU A 85 4.16 -0.24 2.17
C GLU A 85 3.51 0.66 3.23
N ARG A 86 2.21 0.53 3.42
CA ARG A 86 1.49 1.20 4.52
C ARG A 86 0.32 0.34 4.97
N GLY A 87 0.42 -0.16 6.19
CA GLY A 87 -0.53 -1.16 6.69
C GLY A 87 -0.51 -2.41 5.82
N PRO A 88 -1.65 -2.92 5.37
CA PRO A 88 -1.73 -4.10 4.50
C PRO A 88 -1.49 -3.81 3.02
N LEU A 89 -1.20 -2.57 2.63
CA LEU A 89 -1.14 -2.15 1.24
C LEU A 89 0.31 -1.96 0.78
N VAL A 90 0.61 -2.49 -0.40
CA VAL A 90 1.80 -2.16 -1.20
C VAL A 90 1.42 -1.07 -2.19
N TYR A 91 2.32 -0.14 -2.44
CA TYR A 91 2.09 0.99 -3.33
C TYR A 91 2.87 0.85 -4.64
N ALA A 92 2.22 1.19 -5.74
CA ALA A 92 2.79 1.21 -7.08
C ALA A 92 2.80 2.64 -7.62
N LEU A 93 3.72 2.92 -8.54
CA LEU A 93 3.75 4.18 -9.27
C LEU A 93 2.43 4.39 -10.02
N LYS A 94 1.84 5.57 -9.90
CA LYS A 94 0.68 5.99 -10.68
C LYS A 94 1.13 6.32 -12.10
N ILE A 95 1.02 5.34 -13.00
CA ILE A 95 1.41 5.45 -14.41
C ILE A 95 0.14 5.72 -15.22
N GLY A 96 0.12 6.78 -16.01
CA GLY A 96 -0.99 7.03 -16.93
C GLY A 96 -1.14 5.88 -17.93
N GLU A 97 -2.37 5.45 -18.21
CA GLU A 97 -2.67 4.25 -19.00
C GLU A 97 -3.45 4.62 -20.27
N LYS A 98 -3.01 4.07 -21.41
CA LYS A 98 -3.75 4.08 -22.65
C LYS A 98 -4.18 2.67 -22.99
N TRP A 99 -5.48 2.43 -22.96
CA TRP A 99 -6.08 1.14 -23.27
C TRP A 99 -6.42 1.01 -24.74
N MET A 100 -5.91 -0.01 -25.40
CA MET A 100 -6.15 -0.29 -26.80
C MET A 100 -6.76 -1.69 -26.96
N LYS A 101 -7.99 -1.75 -27.47
CA LYS A 101 -8.65 -3.00 -27.78
C LYS A 101 -8.05 -3.62 -29.06
N LYS A 102 -7.60 -4.86 -28.97
CA LYS A 102 -7.03 -5.64 -30.07
C LYS A 102 -7.89 -6.87 -30.35
N THR A 103 -8.07 -7.22 -31.61
CA THR A 103 -8.78 -8.43 -32.01
C THR A 103 -7.82 -9.61 -32.01
N VAL A 104 -8.23 -10.72 -31.43
CA VAL A 104 -7.50 -11.99 -31.51
C VAL A 104 -7.66 -12.55 -32.92
N LYS A 105 -6.55 -12.76 -33.63
CA LYS A 105 -6.55 -13.30 -35.00
C LYS A 105 -6.49 -14.84 -35.00
N ASP A 106 -5.73 -15.37 -34.04
CA ASP A 106 -5.50 -16.82 -33.95
C ASP A 106 -6.37 -17.43 -32.84
N ASP A 107 -7.16 -18.44 -33.19
CA ASP A 107 -8.01 -19.21 -32.30
C ASP A 107 -8.86 -18.35 -31.29
N PRO A 108 -9.81 -17.53 -31.77
CA PRO A 108 -10.67 -16.71 -30.92
C PRO A 108 -11.62 -17.56 -30.04
N ILE A 109 -11.76 -18.83 -30.29
CA ILE A 109 -12.55 -19.75 -29.45
C ILE A 109 -11.78 -20.04 -28.16
N ARG A 110 -10.47 -20.25 -28.24
CA ARG A 110 -9.60 -20.58 -27.11
C ARG A 110 -9.20 -19.34 -26.31
N TYR A 111 -8.88 -18.25 -26.97
CA TYR A 111 -8.30 -17.05 -26.34
C TYR A 111 -9.28 -15.87 -26.23
N GLY A 112 -10.52 -16.05 -26.65
CA GLY A 112 -11.51 -14.98 -26.70
C GLY A 112 -11.41 -14.13 -27.96
N LYS A 113 -12.38 -13.24 -28.17
CA LYS A 113 -12.49 -12.44 -29.40
C LYS A 113 -11.56 -11.23 -29.43
N PHE A 114 -11.12 -10.77 -28.29
CA PHE A 114 -10.29 -9.58 -28.14
C PHE A 114 -9.50 -9.59 -26.82
N TYR A 115 -8.47 -8.77 -26.78
CA TYR A 115 -7.72 -8.45 -25.58
C TYR A 115 -7.43 -6.94 -25.54
N TYR A 116 -6.93 -6.45 -24.42
CA TYR A 116 -6.48 -5.08 -24.30
C TYR A 116 -4.96 -5.04 -24.13
N GLU A 117 -4.32 -4.17 -24.93
CA GLU A 117 -2.96 -3.70 -24.66
C GLU A 117 -3.06 -2.42 -23.84
N VAL A 118 -2.25 -2.33 -22.80
CA VAL A 118 -2.19 -1.14 -21.93
C VAL A 118 -0.80 -0.55 -22.03
N LEU A 119 -0.70 0.68 -22.53
CA LEU A 119 0.55 1.39 -22.72
C LEU A 119 0.68 2.55 -21.75
N PRO A 120 1.90 2.83 -21.23
CA PRO A 120 2.13 3.98 -20.38
C PRO A 120 2.01 5.29 -21.18
N THR A 121 1.33 6.28 -20.61
CA THR A 121 1.25 7.65 -21.14
C THR A 121 2.11 8.64 -20.34
N THR A 122 2.63 8.21 -19.20
CA THR A 122 3.55 8.97 -18.36
C THR A 122 4.83 8.17 -18.17
N PRO A 123 5.93 8.80 -17.76
CA PRO A 123 7.17 8.11 -17.41
C PRO A 123 6.94 7.11 -16.26
N TRP A 124 7.74 6.04 -16.26
CA TRP A 124 7.63 4.94 -15.31
C TRP A 124 8.96 4.53 -14.68
N ASN A 125 10.08 4.94 -15.28
CA ASN A 125 11.45 4.52 -14.94
C ASN A 125 12.09 5.46 -13.91
N TYR A 126 11.54 5.49 -12.71
CA TYR A 126 12.00 6.36 -11.62
C TYR A 126 12.83 5.59 -10.60
N GLY A 127 13.81 6.29 -10.01
CA GLY A 127 14.48 5.89 -8.78
C GLY A 127 14.18 6.87 -7.67
N LEU A 128 14.05 6.38 -6.45
CA LEU A 128 13.80 7.19 -5.26
C LEU A 128 15.07 7.90 -4.79
N ILE A 129 14.91 9.12 -4.30
CA ILE A 129 15.99 9.96 -3.80
C ILE A 129 15.64 10.48 -2.40
N ASN A 130 16.69 10.84 -1.65
CA ASN A 130 16.61 11.68 -0.44
C ASN A 130 15.57 11.22 0.59
N PHE A 131 15.48 9.92 0.85
CA PHE A 131 14.60 9.40 1.91
C PHE A 131 15.38 8.75 3.05
N ASP A 132 14.84 8.89 4.25
CA ASP A 132 15.34 8.22 5.46
C ASP A 132 14.56 6.91 5.67
N PRO A 133 15.20 5.73 5.54
CA PRO A 133 14.51 4.45 5.76
C PRO A 133 14.07 4.23 7.20
N VAL A 134 14.66 4.98 8.15
CA VAL A 134 14.30 4.90 9.58
C VAL A 134 13.10 5.78 9.90
N LYS A 135 12.98 6.93 9.24
CA LYS A 135 11.89 7.89 9.39
C LYS A 135 11.27 8.25 8.03
N PRO A 136 10.66 7.27 7.35
CA PRO A 136 10.13 7.47 6.00
C PRO A 136 9.04 8.54 5.92
N GLU A 137 8.34 8.82 7.02
CA GLU A 137 7.31 9.86 7.10
C GLU A 137 7.82 11.27 6.79
N ASN A 138 9.13 11.51 6.84
CA ASN A 138 9.72 12.80 6.48
C ASN A 138 9.80 13.00 4.95
N SER A 139 9.77 11.91 4.17
CA SER A 139 9.97 11.93 2.71
C SER A 139 8.76 11.43 1.92
N PHE A 140 7.84 10.77 2.58
CA PHE A 140 6.64 10.19 1.97
C PHE A 140 5.38 10.83 2.56
N ILE A 141 4.71 11.65 1.75
CA ILE A 141 3.52 12.39 2.18
C ILE A 141 2.27 11.58 1.85
N VAL A 142 1.53 11.16 2.88
CA VAL A 142 0.27 10.43 2.71
C VAL A 142 -0.87 11.41 2.47
N VAL A 143 -1.62 11.20 1.38
CA VAL A 143 -2.82 11.97 1.03
C VAL A 143 -4.02 11.03 1.03
N GLU A 144 -5.00 11.28 1.87
CA GLU A 144 -6.23 10.48 1.98
C GLU A 144 -7.40 11.21 1.32
N HIS A 145 -8.12 10.50 0.46
CA HIS A 145 -9.27 11.00 -0.29
C HIS A 145 -10.57 10.39 0.24
N LYS A 146 -11.09 10.94 1.33
CA LYS A 146 -12.29 10.43 2.01
C LYS A 146 -13.52 10.32 1.10
N ASP A 147 -13.68 11.23 0.15
CA ASP A 147 -14.83 11.25 -0.77
C ASP A 147 -14.74 10.13 -1.81
N LYS A 148 -13.53 9.76 -2.22
CA LYS A 148 -13.29 8.67 -3.18
C LYS A 148 -13.62 7.30 -2.58
N CYS A 149 -13.50 7.14 -1.27
CA CYS A 149 -13.87 5.90 -0.56
C CYS A 149 -15.37 5.55 -0.67
N LYS A 150 -16.21 6.51 -1.03
CA LYS A 150 -17.67 6.31 -1.22
C LYS A 150 -18.02 5.76 -2.59
N SER A 151 -17.07 5.67 -3.53
CA SER A 151 -17.28 5.05 -4.83
C SER A 151 -17.60 3.58 -4.68
N LEU A 152 -18.48 3.05 -5.54
CA LEU A 152 -18.77 1.61 -5.65
C LEU A 152 -17.50 0.79 -5.98
N PHE A 153 -16.54 1.38 -6.66
CA PHE A 153 -15.26 0.77 -7.00
C PHE A 153 -14.10 1.76 -6.78
N PRO A 154 -13.63 1.92 -5.54
CA PRO A 154 -12.55 2.86 -5.24
C PRO A 154 -11.17 2.38 -5.71
N TRP A 155 -11.01 1.10 -6.08
CA TRP A 155 -9.73 0.50 -6.45
C TRP A 155 -9.44 0.67 -7.94
N ASN A 156 -9.29 1.93 -8.38
CA ASN A 156 -8.83 2.32 -9.71
C ASN A 156 -8.00 3.61 -9.64
N GLN A 157 -7.33 4.00 -10.71
CA GLN A 157 -6.43 5.17 -10.71
C GLN A 157 -7.11 6.50 -10.38
N GLU A 158 -8.36 6.68 -10.79
CA GLU A 158 -9.11 7.93 -10.59
C GLU A 158 -9.63 8.04 -9.16
N ASN A 159 -10.04 6.91 -8.59
CA ASN A 159 -10.70 6.85 -7.29
C ASN A 159 -9.80 6.28 -6.19
N ALA A 160 -8.48 6.18 -6.42
CA ALA A 160 -7.56 5.70 -5.40
C ALA A 160 -7.80 6.42 -4.07
N PRO A 161 -8.16 5.70 -3.00
CA PRO A 161 -8.58 6.31 -1.74
C PRO A 161 -7.41 6.94 -0.97
N ILE A 162 -6.20 6.49 -1.28
CA ILE A 162 -4.96 6.93 -0.64
C ILE A 162 -3.90 7.07 -1.71
N GLU A 163 -3.15 8.17 -1.65
CA GLU A 163 -1.96 8.41 -2.45
C GLU A 163 -0.77 8.67 -1.53
N ILE A 164 0.43 8.31 -1.97
CA ILE A 164 1.68 8.67 -1.32
C ILE A 164 2.50 9.47 -2.31
N LYS A 165 2.94 10.65 -1.93
CA LYS A 165 3.80 11.51 -2.74
C LYS A 165 5.22 11.49 -2.23
N THR A 166 6.17 11.45 -3.15
CA THR A 166 7.61 11.46 -2.82
C THR A 166 8.42 12.02 -3.97
N GLN A 167 9.70 12.34 -3.70
CA GLN A 167 10.63 12.83 -4.71
C GLN A 167 11.38 11.68 -5.39
N ALA A 168 11.56 11.79 -6.69
CA ALA A 168 12.24 10.80 -7.50
C ALA A 168 12.98 11.45 -8.66
N LYS A 169 13.92 10.73 -9.26
CA LYS A 169 14.58 11.11 -10.53
C LYS A 169 14.39 10.00 -11.56
N ARG A 170 14.32 10.36 -12.83
CA ARG A 170 14.26 9.37 -13.92
C ARG A 170 15.58 8.64 -14.06
N ILE A 171 15.50 7.38 -14.47
CA ILE A 171 16.65 6.54 -14.81
C ILE A 171 16.59 6.23 -16.32
N PRO A 172 17.19 7.05 -17.19
CA PRO A 172 17.08 6.89 -18.65
C PRO A 172 17.65 5.56 -19.18
N SER A 173 18.58 4.96 -18.45
CA SER A 173 19.14 3.64 -18.77
C SER A 173 18.16 2.49 -18.51
N TRP A 174 17.14 2.69 -17.66
CA TRP A 174 16.09 1.70 -17.41
C TRP A 174 15.03 1.81 -18.52
N LYS A 175 15.13 0.92 -19.48
CA LYS A 175 14.32 0.95 -20.71
C LYS A 175 13.38 -0.24 -20.78
N LEU A 176 12.45 -0.17 -21.71
CA LEU A 176 11.63 -1.33 -22.06
C LEU A 176 12.50 -2.43 -22.68
N TYR A 177 12.17 -3.67 -22.33
CA TYR A 177 12.69 -4.87 -22.93
C TYR A 177 11.51 -5.76 -23.35
N ASN A 178 11.42 -6.09 -24.62
CA ASN A 178 10.25 -6.81 -25.19
C ASN A 178 8.91 -6.17 -24.80
N GLU A 179 8.83 -4.85 -24.94
CA GLU A 179 7.62 -4.04 -24.65
C GLU A 179 7.17 -4.03 -23.17
N MET A 180 7.92 -4.63 -22.27
CA MET A 180 7.72 -4.61 -20.82
C MET A 180 8.82 -3.79 -20.14
N ALA A 181 8.63 -3.44 -18.88
CA ALA A 181 9.70 -2.86 -18.08
C ALA A 181 10.91 -3.82 -18.09
N GLY A 182 12.05 -3.31 -18.50
CA GLY A 182 13.31 -4.08 -18.51
C GLY A 182 13.77 -4.43 -17.10
N PRO A 183 14.83 -5.25 -16.98
CA PRO A 183 15.42 -5.59 -15.69
C PRO A 183 15.74 -4.34 -14.88
N GLN A 184 15.41 -4.40 -13.62
CA GLN A 184 15.60 -3.29 -12.69
C GLN A 184 17.10 -3.01 -12.49
N PRO A 185 17.55 -1.74 -12.56
CA PRO A 185 18.93 -1.39 -12.31
C PRO A 185 19.32 -1.64 -10.85
N TYR A 186 20.52 -2.15 -10.63
CA TYR A 186 21.08 -2.34 -9.31
C TYR A 186 21.33 -0.99 -8.62
N SER A 187 20.71 -0.74 -7.47
CA SER A 187 20.68 0.55 -6.78
C SER A 187 22.07 1.14 -6.50
N ARG A 188 23.08 0.32 -6.21
CA ARG A 188 24.47 0.78 -5.96
C ARG A 188 25.25 1.13 -7.22
N MET A 189 24.79 0.70 -8.40
CA MET A 189 25.44 0.94 -9.68
C MET A 189 24.88 2.14 -10.44
N ILE A 190 23.88 2.80 -9.90
CA ILE A 190 23.28 3.98 -10.53
C ILE A 190 24.12 5.20 -10.11
N TYR A 191 25.33 5.28 -10.66
CA TYR A 191 26.22 6.42 -10.46
C TYR A 191 25.95 7.51 -11.52
N GLY A 192 26.12 8.76 -11.14
CA GLY A 192 26.18 9.89 -12.07
C GLY A 192 24.83 10.45 -12.49
N ILE A 193 23.71 9.96 -11.94
CA ILE A 193 22.38 10.58 -12.12
C ILE A 193 22.25 11.85 -11.24
N GLY A 194 23.23 12.12 -10.38
CA GLY A 194 23.38 13.39 -9.64
C GLY A 194 23.80 14.58 -10.49
N ASN A 195 24.09 14.40 -11.78
CA ASN A 195 24.36 15.50 -12.69
C ASN A 195 23.06 16.24 -13.04
N ALA A 196 23.14 17.54 -13.14
CA ALA A 196 22.07 18.53 -13.32
C ALA A 196 21.09 18.28 -14.49
N GLU A 197 21.24 17.22 -15.27
CA GLU A 197 20.36 16.85 -16.39
C GLU A 197 19.02 16.21 -15.98
N PHE A 198 18.92 15.66 -14.77
CA PHE A 198 17.68 14.99 -14.34
C PHE A 198 17.08 15.75 -13.18
N LEU A 199 16.06 16.54 -13.50
CA LEU A 199 15.26 17.26 -12.52
C LEU A 199 14.60 16.28 -11.54
N GLU A 200 14.58 16.68 -10.28
CA GLU A 200 13.76 16.02 -9.28
C GLU A 200 12.29 16.23 -9.62
N GLU A 201 11.52 15.17 -9.58
CA GLU A 201 10.10 15.19 -9.88
C GLU A 201 9.34 14.62 -8.68
N GLU A 202 8.23 15.24 -8.30
CA GLU A 202 7.28 14.63 -7.38
C GLU A 202 6.54 13.52 -8.11
N ILE A 203 6.63 12.31 -7.62
CA ILE A 203 5.85 11.17 -8.11
C ILE A 203 4.73 10.81 -7.14
N THR A 204 3.68 10.24 -7.67
CA THR A 204 2.54 9.75 -6.90
C THR A 204 2.50 8.23 -6.94
N LEU A 205 2.40 7.62 -5.75
CA LEU A 205 2.19 6.19 -5.59
C LEU A 205 0.74 5.96 -5.15
N ILE A 206 0.14 4.90 -5.66
CA ILE A 206 -1.23 4.47 -5.33
C ILE A 206 -1.23 3.01 -4.91
N PRO A 207 -2.26 2.51 -4.19
CA PRO A 207 -2.33 1.10 -3.85
C PRO A 207 -2.22 0.21 -5.10
N TYR A 208 -1.46 -0.87 -4.99
CA TYR A 208 -1.19 -1.83 -6.08
C TYR A 208 -2.44 -2.27 -6.83
N GLY A 209 -3.57 -2.45 -6.13
CA GLY A 209 -4.84 -2.80 -6.72
C GLY A 209 -5.52 -1.70 -7.55
N CYS A 210 -5.01 -0.46 -7.52
CA CYS A 210 -5.59 0.68 -8.22
C CYS A 210 -5.01 0.90 -9.62
N THR A 211 -4.01 0.16 -10.06
CA THR A 211 -3.35 0.36 -11.36
C THR A 211 -3.10 -0.96 -12.08
N THR A 212 -3.07 -0.93 -13.41
CA THR A 212 -2.77 -2.08 -14.25
C THR A 212 -1.29 -2.15 -14.60
N LEU A 213 -0.67 -1.02 -14.93
CA LEU A 213 0.78 -0.89 -15.10
C LEU A 213 1.42 -0.69 -13.74
N ARG A 214 2.30 -1.62 -13.34
CA ARG A 214 2.77 -1.68 -11.94
C ARG A 214 4.28 -1.65 -11.85
N ILE A 215 4.80 -0.57 -11.29
CA ILE A 215 6.16 -0.47 -10.76
C ILE A 215 6.02 -0.29 -9.25
N THR A 216 6.43 -1.29 -8.49
CA THR A 216 6.31 -1.35 -7.01
C THR A 216 7.66 -1.35 -6.32
N GLU A 217 8.69 -1.74 -7.03
CA GLU A 217 10.07 -1.77 -6.55
C GLU A 217 10.85 -0.68 -7.25
N PHE A 218 11.49 0.16 -6.47
CA PHE A 218 12.19 1.35 -6.95
C PHE A 218 13.67 1.24 -6.64
N PRO A 219 14.55 1.42 -7.64
CA PRO A 219 15.96 1.66 -7.38
C PRO A 219 16.15 2.87 -6.47
N VAL A 220 17.17 2.83 -5.63
CA VAL A 220 17.55 3.94 -4.76
C VAL A 220 18.74 4.67 -5.36
N LEU A 221 18.56 5.95 -5.60
CA LEU A 221 19.60 6.85 -6.07
C LEU A 221 20.24 7.52 -4.86
N ARG A 222 21.56 7.36 -4.70
CA ARG A 222 22.32 8.02 -3.65
C ARG A 222 23.23 9.05 -4.27
N ASP A 223 23.20 10.27 -3.77
CA ASP A 223 24.22 11.24 -4.05
C ASP A 223 25.57 10.70 -3.54
N LYS A 224 26.66 11.01 -4.26
CA LYS A 224 28.02 10.59 -3.90
C LYS A 224 28.48 11.25 -2.64
#